data_dc2fbaea0ebdf89c50524dbdbe41ae9e
#
_entry.id   dc2fbaea0ebdf89c50524dbdbe41ae9e
#
_cell.length_a   1.000
_cell.length_b   1.000
_cell.length_c   1.000
_cell.angle_alpha   90.00
_cell.angle_beta   90.00
_cell.angle_gamma   90.00
#
_symmetry.space_group_name_H-M   'P 1'
#
loop_
_entity.id
_entity.type
_entity.pdbx_description
1 polymer ?
#
loop_
_entity_poly.entity_id
_entity_poly.type
_entity_poly.pdbx_seq_one_letter_code
_entity_poly.pdbx_strand_id
1 'polypeptide(L)'
;NGKVSEIELNNDKVIECDKLFLSIGHSSRDTYEMLYKAGVKIEAKPFAAGVRIEHKQEFISRSQYGVEWKALPPADYKLVYNGKDRSCYSFCMCPGGYVVNASSEDERLVVNGMSDYKRDAENANSALVVSVRPEDFETNSPLAGIEFQRKYESMAFKLGGSDFSAPVQLAKDFLAGKKSSQLESVNPSFTGKTVLSDLRSCLPEFISDTLSEGLRYFDNKIKGFASGGAIMTGVEMRTSAPVRIARDNNFESVGIQGL
;
A
#
# COMPACT_ATOMS: atom_id res chain seq x y z
N ASN A 1 -28.92 -0.63 23.40
CA ASN A 1 -30.25 -0.85 22.82
C ASN A 1 -30.23 -1.22 21.33
N GLY A 2 -29.04 -1.33 20.67
CA GLY A 2 -28.93 -1.74 19.26
C GLY A 2 -29.47 -0.70 18.25
N LYS A 3 -29.57 0.57 18.65
CA LYS A 3 -30.00 1.68 17.79
C LYS A 3 -29.15 2.91 18.06
N VAL A 4 -28.75 3.62 17.01
CA VAL A 4 -28.12 4.94 17.12
C VAL A 4 -29.14 5.96 17.63
N SER A 5 -28.76 6.73 18.64
CA SER A 5 -29.57 7.83 19.18
C SER A 5 -28.79 9.13 19.29
N GLU A 6 -27.48 9.02 19.46
CA GLU A 6 -26.59 10.16 19.65
C GLU A 6 -25.14 9.80 19.34
N ILE A 7 -24.32 10.82 19.10
CA ILE A 7 -22.86 10.74 18.99
C ILE A 7 -22.25 11.65 20.04
N GLU A 8 -21.38 11.10 20.86
CA GLU A 8 -20.54 11.87 21.78
C GLU A 8 -19.20 12.20 21.11
N LEU A 9 -18.81 13.45 21.12
CA LEU A 9 -17.54 13.94 20.58
C LEU A 9 -16.49 14.09 21.70
N ASN A 10 -15.22 14.13 21.34
CA ASN A 10 -14.08 14.23 22.27
C ASN A 10 -14.13 15.43 23.25
N ASN A 11 -14.97 16.40 23.02
CA ASN A 11 -15.17 17.57 23.85
C ASN A 11 -16.47 17.52 24.68
N ASP A 12 -16.96 16.34 24.97
CA ASP A 12 -18.19 16.03 25.69
C ASP A 12 -19.47 16.64 25.05
N LYS A 13 -19.37 17.04 23.78
CA LYS A 13 -20.51 17.50 23.01
C LYS A 13 -21.30 16.32 22.48
N VAL A 14 -22.56 16.25 22.84
CA VAL A 14 -23.51 15.24 22.34
C VAL A 14 -24.30 15.81 21.16
N ILE A 15 -24.44 15.01 20.11
CA ILE A 15 -25.26 15.30 18.94
C ILE A 15 -26.31 14.21 18.80
N GLU A 16 -27.57 14.55 18.98
CA GLU A 16 -28.69 13.63 18.74
C GLU A 16 -28.81 13.32 17.24
N CYS A 17 -28.94 12.05 16.89
CA CYS A 17 -29.14 11.60 15.51
C CYS A 17 -29.81 10.24 15.44
N ASP A 18 -30.66 10.04 14.42
CA ASP A 18 -31.30 8.75 14.14
C ASP A 18 -30.52 7.89 13.14
N LYS A 19 -29.60 8.50 12.40
CA LYS A 19 -28.78 7.87 11.37
C LYS A 19 -27.35 8.39 11.43
N LEU A 20 -26.39 7.47 11.38
CA LEU A 20 -24.95 7.77 11.37
C LEU A 20 -24.30 7.12 10.13
N PHE A 21 -23.72 7.95 9.26
CA PHE A 21 -22.91 7.48 8.15
C PHE A 21 -21.44 7.46 8.57
N LEU A 22 -20.88 6.27 8.68
CA LEU A 22 -19.50 6.05 9.13
C LEU A 22 -18.57 5.92 7.91
N SER A 23 -17.80 6.97 7.61
CA SER A 23 -16.87 7.06 6.48
C SER A 23 -15.43 7.34 6.94
N ILE A 24 -14.90 6.53 7.84
CA ILE A 24 -13.63 6.76 8.56
C ILE A 24 -12.37 6.39 7.75
N GLY A 25 -12.51 5.75 6.61
CA GLY A 25 -11.39 5.31 5.78
C GLY A 25 -10.62 4.11 6.37
N HIS A 26 -9.50 3.74 5.75
CA HIS A 26 -8.73 2.54 6.13
C HIS A 26 -7.72 2.76 7.28
N SER A 27 -7.41 4.01 7.62
CA SER A 27 -6.33 4.33 8.57
C SER A 27 -6.81 4.64 9.99
N SER A 28 -8.13 4.74 10.21
CA SER A 28 -8.73 4.99 11.54
C SER A 28 -8.80 3.71 12.37
N ARG A 29 -7.64 3.11 12.63
CA ARG A 29 -7.52 1.80 13.29
C ARG A 29 -7.99 1.82 14.73
N ASP A 30 -7.73 2.90 15.45
CA ASP A 30 -8.25 3.21 16.78
C ASP A 30 -9.78 3.21 16.81
N THR A 31 -10.43 3.81 15.82
CA THR A 31 -11.89 3.81 15.69
C THR A 31 -12.42 2.40 15.42
N TYR A 32 -11.78 1.60 14.55
CA TYR A 32 -12.18 0.20 14.37
C TYR A 32 -12.05 -0.61 15.67
N GLU A 33 -11.00 -0.39 16.44
CA GLU A 33 -10.82 -1.04 17.75
C GLU A 33 -11.91 -0.62 18.75
N MET A 34 -12.23 0.67 18.81
CA MET A 34 -13.30 1.22 19.65
C MET A 34 -14.65 0.62 19.28
N LEU A 35 -14.99 0.59 17.98
CA LEU A 35 -16.24 0.03 17.47
C LEU A 35 -16.36 -1.48 17.77
N TYR A 36 -15.26 -2.21 17.60
CA TYR A 36 -15.21 -3.64 17.93
C TYR A 36 -15.45 -3.89 19.42
N LYS A 37 -14.81 -3.11 20.30
CA LYS A 37 -15.04 -3.18 21.76
C LYS A 37 -16.47 -2.79 22.14
N ALA A 38 -17.10 -1.88 21.39
CA ALA A 38 -18.50 -1.50 21.56
C ALA A 38 -19.53 -2.54 21.03
N GLY A 39 -19.04 -3.65 20.45
CA GLY A 39 -19.88 -4.74 19.97
C GLY A 39 -20.37 -4.59 18.53
N VAL A 40 -19.82 -3.65 17.76
CA VAL A 40 -20.07 -3.58 16.31
C VAL A 40 -19.49 -4.82 15.64
N LYS A 41 -20.28 -5.46 14.79
CA LYS A 41 -19.86 -6.67 14.07
C LYS A 41 -18.85 -6.32 12.98
N ILE A 42 -17.58 -6.63 13.25
CA ILE A 42 -16.46 -6.44 12.33
C ILE A 42 -15.98 -7.81 11.85
N GLU A 43 -15.59 -7.88 10.58
CA GLU A 43 -15.06 -9.08 9.93
C GLU A 43 -13.69 -8.78 9.33
N ALA A 44 -12.77 -9.75 9.39
CA ALA A 44 -11.50 -9.71 8.67
C ALA A 44 -11.77 -9.70 7.16
N LYS A 45 -10.97 -8.95 6.42
CA LYS A 45 -11.10 -8.77 4.98
C LYS A 45 -9.74 -8.95 4.31
N PRO A 46 -9.66 -9.66 3.17
CA PRO A 46 -8.44 -9.70 2.36
C PRO A 46 -8.07 -8.30 1.87
N PHE A 47 -6.79 -8.07 1.71
CA PHE A 47 -6.21 -6.84 1.14
C PHE A 47 -4.99 -7.20 0.30
N ALA A 48 -4.20 -6.22 -0.11
CA ALA A 48 -2.93 -6.45 -0.78
C ALA A 48 -1.84 -5.58 -0.15
N ALA A 49 -0.62 -6.11 -0.13
CA ALA A 49 0.54 -5.46 0.46
C ALA A 49 1.80 -5.71 -0.38
N GLY A 50 2.76 -4.80 -0.29
CA GLY A 50 4.00 -4.89 -1.03
C GLY A 50 4.86 -3.63 -0.92
N VAL A 51 5.28 -3.11 -2.07
CA VAL A 51 6.21 -1.97 -2.18
C VAL A 51 5.76 -1.02 -3.28
N ARG A 52 6.34 0.18 -3.33
CA ARG A 52 6.31 1.06 -4.50
C ARG A 52 7.52 0.81 -5.37
N ILE A 53 7.32 0.71 -6.70
CA ILE A 53 8.40 0.67 -7.68
C ILE A 53 8.40 1.94 -8.51
N GLU A 54 9.59 2.46 -8.80
CA GLU A 54 9.80 3.67 -9.59
C GLU A 54 10.68 3.40 -10.81
N HIS A 55 10.32 4.06 -11.90
CA HIS A 55 11.06 4.11 -13.14
C HIS A 55 11.11 5.56 -13.66
N LYS A 56 12.05 5.89 -14.52
CA LYS A 56 11.93 7.15 -15.28
C LYS A 56 10.63 7.14 -16.08
N GLN A 57 9.85 8.24 -16.03
CA GLN A 57 8.61 8.35 -16.81
C GLN A 57 8.89 8.18 -18.31
N GLU A 58 10.02 8.70 -18.80
CA GLU A 58 10.47 8.51 -20.19
C GLU A 58 10.58 7.03 -20.56
N PHE A 59 11.17 6.20 -19.70
CA PHE A 59 11.28 4.76 -19.94
C PHE A 59 9.91 4.10 -20.12
N ILE A 60 8.96 4.42 -19.26
CA ILE A 60 7.59 3.90 -19.36
C ILE A 60 6.91 4.42 -20.63
N SER A 61 6.98 5.72 -20.89
CA SER A 61 6.36 6.31 -22.07
C SER A 61 6.92 5.74 -23.38
N ARG A 62 8.24 5.56 -23.49
CA ARG A 62 8.87 4.90 -24.65
C ARG A 62 8.44 3.45 -24.82
N SER A 63 8.30 2.72 -23.72
CA SER A 63 7.88 1.32 -23.73
C SER A 63 6.44 1.14 -24.20
N GLN A 64 5.56 2.12 -23.90
CA GLN A 64 4.15 2.07 -24.27
C GLN A 64 3.87 2.66 -25.67
N TYR A 65 4.54 3.75 -26.04
CA TYR A 65 4.21 4.53 -27.24
C TYR A 65 5.28 4.46 -28.34
N GLY A 66 6.46 3.86 -28.08
CA GLY A 66 7.53 3.81 -29.05
C GLY A 66 8.13 5.20 -29.32
N VAL A 67 8.43 5.48 -30.60
CA VAL A 67 9.16 6.70 -31.00
C VAL A 67 8.37 8.00 -30.82
N GLU A 68 7.04 7.93 -30.87
CA GLU A 68 6.16 9.11 -30.78
C GLU A 68 5.82 9.53 -29.35
N TRP A 69 6.46 8.93 -28.34
CA TRP A 69 6.11 9.12 -26.94
C TRP A 69 6.07 10.58 -26.46
N LYS A 70 6.88 11.46 -27.07
CA LYS A 70 6.93 12.90 -26.69
C LYS A 70 5.68 13.68 -27.08
N ALA A 71 4.91 13.20 -28.06
CA ALA A 71 3.68 13.84 -28.51
C ALA A 71 2.44 13.40 -27.71
N LEU A 72 2.59 12.44 -26.80
CA LEU A 72 1.50 11.83 -26.05
C LEU A 72 1.62 12.16 -24.55
N PRO A 73 0.51 12.11 -23.80
CA PRO A 73 0.55 12.27 -22.34
C PRO A 73 1.45 11.23 -21.67
N PRO A 74 1.95 11.50 -20.45
CA PRO A 74 2.72 10.51 -19.70
C PRO A 74 1.99 9.16 -19.61
N ALA A 75 2.68 8.11 -20.08
CA ALA A 75 2.10 6.77 -20.15
C ALA A 75 1.90 6.16 -18.75
N ASP A 76 0.87 5.37 -18.62
CA ASP A 76 0.62 4.47 -17.49
C ASP A 76 0.77 3.00 -17.91
N TYR A 77 0.63 2.09 -16.94
CA TYR A 77 0.58 0.66 -17.18
C TYR A 77 -0.28 -0.05 -16.12
N LYS A 78 -0.81 -1.20 -16.51
CA LYS A 78 -1.47 -2.13 -15.62
C LYS A 78 -0.88 -3.53 -15.86
N LEU A 79 -0.24 -4.08 -14.84
CA LEU A 79 0.42 -5.37 -14.90
C LEU A 79 -0.19 -6.32 -13.88
N VAL A 80 -0.39 -7.56 -14.27
CA VAL A 80 -0.91 -8.63 -13.40
C VAL A 80 -0.11 -9.90 -13.68
N TYR A 81 0.41 -10.49 -12.62
CA TYR A 81 0.98 -11.83 -12.59
C TYR A 81 0.11 -12.73 -11.73
N ASN A 82 -0.41 -13.79 -12.30
CA ASN A 82 -1.15 -14.83 -11.59
C ASN A 82 -0.23 -16.02 -11.35
N GLY A 83 0.35 -16.07 -10.16
CA GLY A 83 1.13 -17.20 -9.70
C GLY A 83 0.25 -18.39 -9.30
N LYS A 84 0.88 -19.49 -8.88
CA LYS A 84 0.17 -20.70 -8.48
C LYS A 84 -0.77 -20.47 -7.29
N ASP A 85 -0.29 -19.76 -6.27
CA ASP A 85 -1.03 -19.56 -5.02
C ASP A 85 -1.50 -18.12 -4.85
N ARG A 86 -0.75 -17.14 -5.37
CA ARG A 86 -1.01 -15.71 -5.19
C ARG A 86 -0.75 -14.93 -6.46
N SER A 87 -1.43 -13.78 -6.55
CA SER A 87 -1.21 -12.82 -7.62
C SER A 87 -0.36 -11.67 -7.14
N CYS A 88 0.53 -11.18 -8.02
CA CYS A 88 1.20 -9.89 -7.90
C CYS A 88 0.68 -8.95 -8.99
N TYR A 89 0.39 -7.71 -8.63
CA TYR A 89 -0.13 -6.75 -9.60
C TYR A 89 0.28 -5.32 -9.31
N SER A 90 0.31 -4.51 -10.37
CA SER A 90 0.46 -3.06 -10.23
C SER A 90 -0.84 -2.46 -9.74
N PHE A 91 -0.75 -1.52 -8.81
CA PHE A 91 -1.91 -0.84 -8.24
C PHE A 91 -1.62 0.65 -8.10
N CYS A 92 -2.64 1.48 -8.35
CA CYS A 92 -2.54 2.93 -8.19
C CYS A 92 -1.28 3.51 -8.84
N MET A 93 -1.06 3.19 -10.15
CA MET A 93 0.06 3.70 -10.92
C MET A 93 -0.08 5.22 -11.09
N CYS A 94 1.00 5.93 -10.81
CA CYS A 94 1.11 7.39 -10.81
C CYS A 94 2.11 7.83 -11.88
N PRO A 95 1.66 8.20 -13.10
CA PRO A 95 2.54 8.75 -14.12
C PRO A 95 3.09 10.11 -13.67
N GLY A 96 4.38 10.38 -13.96
CA GLY A 96 5.02 11.63 -13.62
C GLY A 96 4.73 12.08 -12.19
N GLY A 97 5.03 11.22 -11.22
CA GLY A 97 4.62 11.41 -9.84
C GLY A 97 5.71 11.10 -8.82
N TYR A 98 5.30 11.07 -7.56
CA TYR A 98 6.17 10.94 -6.39
C TYR A 98 5.71 9.80 -5.51
N VAL A 99 6.65 9.18 -4.81
CA VAL A 99 6.37 8.36 -3.65
C VAL A 99 6.27 9.27 -2.42
N VAL A 100 5.22 9.11 -1.63
CA VAL A 100 4.94 9.97 -0.48
C VAL A 100 4.86 9.17 0.81
N ASN A 101 5.20 9.81 1.93
CA ASN A 101 4.94 9.26 3.26
C ASN A 101 3.43 9.31 3.54
N ALA A 102 2.83 8.16 3.80
CA ALA A 102 1.41 8.02 4.15
C ALA A 102 1.19 7.51 5.57
N SER A 103 2.20 7.64 6.43
CA SER A 103 2.15 7.20 7.82
C SER A 103 1.12 7.98 8.62
N SER A 104 0.38 7.30 9.49
CA SER A 104 -0.65 7.88 10.36
C SER A 104 -0.57 7.38 11.81
N GLU A 105 0.42 6.57 12.13
CA GLU A 105 0.70 6.07 13.48
C GLU A 105 2.19 6.24 13.77
N ASP A 106 2.53 6.48 15.03
CA ASP A 106 3.91 6.64 15.47
C ASP A 106 4.72 5.35 15.26
N GLU A 107 6.00 5.49 14.93
CA GLU A 107 6.94 4.39 14.70
C GLU A 107 6.50 3.37 13.64
N ARG A 108 5.70 3.82 12.67
CA ARG A 108 5.20 3.00 11.56
C ARG A 108 5.33 3.75 10.25
N LEU A 109 6.07 3.16 9.30
CA LEU A 109 6.28 3.73 7.99
C LEU A 109 5.41 3.01 6.96
N VAL A 110 4.63 3.78 6.23
CA VAL A 110 3.92 3.32 5.04
C VAL A 110 4.04 4.36 3.94
N VAL A 111 4.18 3.90 2.71
CA VAL A 111 4.30 4.76 1.54
C VAL A 111 3.07 4.64 0.64
N ASN A 112 2.83 5.67 -0.14
CA ASN A 112 1.84 5.71 -1.20
C ASN A 112 2.41 6.48 -2.40
N GLY A 113 1.68 6.59 -3.51
CA GLY A 113 2.07 7.38 -4.67
C GLY A 113 1.07 8.48 -4.98
N MET A 114 1.60 9.57 -5.52
CA MET A 114 0.83 10.74 -5.95
C MET A 114 1.37 11.24 -7.27
N SER A 115 0.52 11.84 -8.10
CA SER A 115 0.93 12.66 -9.24
C SER A 115 0.29 14.03 -9.11
N ASP A 116 1.04 15.07 -9.47
CA ASP A 116 0.44 16.37 -9.68
C ASP A 116 -0.48 16.35 -10.90
N TYR A 117 -1.34 17.34 -11.02
CA TYR A 117 -2.26 17.45 -12.16
C TYR A 117 -1.54 17.38 -13.52
N LYS A 118 -0.37 17.99 -13.63
CA LYS A 118 0.45 18.01 -14.87
C LYS A 118 1.09 16.67 -15.18
N ARG A 119 1.32 15.81 -14.18
CA ARG A 119 2.02 14.52 -14.33
C ARG A 119 3.38 14.64 -14.97
N ASP A 120 4.13 15.69 -14.62
CA ASP A 120 5.39 16.09 -15.25
C ASP A 120 6.63 15.85 -14.36
N ALA A 121 6.49 15.11 -13.26
CA ALA A 121 7.64 14.68 -12.48
C ALA A 121 8.48 13.64 -13.24
N GLU A 122 9.74 13.53 -12.85
CA GLU A 122 10.74 12.71 -13.54
C GLU A 122 10.40 11.22 -13.55
N ASN A 123 9.82 10.72 -12.45
CA ASN A 123 9.53 9.31 -12.28
C ASN A 123 8.04 8.97 -12.50
N ALA A 124 7.82 7.78 -13.01
CA ALA A 124 6.56 7.03 -12.87
C ALA A 124 6.68 6.12 -11.65
N ASN A 125 5.64 5.98 -10.84
CA ASN A 125 5.63 5.00 -9.76
C ASN A 125 4.33 4.19 -9.72
N SER A 126 4.40 3.00 -9.17
CA SER A 126 3.25 2.13 -8.93
C SER A 126 3.46 1.29 -7.69
N ALA A 127 2.42 1.00 -6.95
CA ALA A 127 2.48 -0.11 -6.03
C ALA A 127 2.65 -1.42 -6.82
N LEU A 128 3.51 -2.31 -6.34
CA LEU A 128 3.54 -3.73 -6.66
C LEU A 128 3.10 -4.47 -5.41
N VAL A 129 1.94 -5.09 -5.47
CA VAL A 129 1.29 -5.68 -4.31
C VAL A 129 0.88 -7.12 -4.55
N VAL A 130 0.88 -7.87 -3.47
CA VAL A 130 0.53 -9.30 -3.41
C VAL A 130 -0.71 -9.45 -2.55
N SER A 131 -1.60 -10.34 -2.93
CA SER A 131 -2.82 -10.64 -2.18
C SER A 131 -2.48 -11.22 -0.80
N VAL A 132 -3.07 -10.64 0.24
CA VAL A 132 -3.00 -11.07 1.63
C VAL A 132 -4.40 -11.50 2.06
N ARG A 133 -4.50 -12.67 2.67
CA ARG A 133 -5.76 -13.32 3.06
C ARG A 133 -5.86 -13.40 4.58
N PRO A 134 -7.07 -13.55 5.15
CA PRO A 134 -7.23 -13.74 6.60
C PRO A 134 -6.42 -14.91 7.16
N GLU A 135 -6.18 -15.96 6.36
CA GLU A 135 -5.40 -17.15 6.74
C GLU A 135 -3.90 -16.84 6.92
N ASP A 136 -3.44 -15.69 6.45
CA ASP A 136 -2.04 -15.22 6.63
C ASP A 136 -1.83 -14.49 7.96
N PHE A 137 -2.90 -14.20 8.70
CA PHE A 137 -2.82 -13.46 9.95
C PHE A 137 -2.41 -14.40 11.10
N GLU A 138 -1.76 -13.83 12.11
CA GLU A 138 -1.26 -14.60 13.26
C GLU A 138 -2.40 -15.13 14.16
N THR A 139 -3.58 -14.50 14.10
CA THR A 139 -4.76 -14.87 14.91
C THR A 139 -6.03 -14.81 14.09
N ASN A 140 -7.09 -15.44 14.61
CA ASN A 140 -8.44 -15.40 14.03
C ASN A 140 -9.25 -14.16 14.47
N SER A 141 -8.63 -13.17 15.11
CA SER A 141 -9.29 -11.91 15.47
C SER A 141 -9.76 -11.18 14.22
N PRO A 142 -10.98 -10.59 14.20
CA PRO A 142 -11.39 -9.72 13.12
C PRO A 142 -10.46 -8.54 12.85
N LEU A 143 -9.67 -8.12 13.86
CA LEU A 143 -8.70 -7.02 13.77
C LEU A 143 -7.27 -7.50 13.41
N ALA A 144 -7.03 -8.80 13.27
CA ALA A 144 -5.69 -9.36 13.03
C ALA A 144 -5.00 -8.80 11.79
N GLY A 145 -5.77 -8.42 10.76
CA GLY A 145 -5.21 -7.76 9.57
C GLY A 145 -4.64 -6.36 9.85
N ILE A 146 -5.19 -5.64 10.85
CA ILE A 146 -4.62 -4.37 11.32
C ILE A 146 -3.25 -4.62 11.97
N GLU A 147 -3.15 -5.65 12.83
CA GLU A 147 -1.88 -6.00 13.49
C GLU A 147 -0.85 -6.49 12.48
N PHE A 148 -1.26 -7.25 11.46
CA PHE A 148 -0.40 -7.62 10.35
C PHE A 148 0.20 -6.39 9.66
N GLN A 149 -0.60 -5.40 9.30
CA GLN A 149 -0.11 -4.16 8.68
C GLN A 149 0.85 -3.41 9.62
N ARG A 150 0.47 -3.22 10.90
CA ARG A 150 1.27 -2.55 11.92
C ARG A 150 2.64 -3.19 12.10
N LYS A 151 2.71 -4.52 12.10
CA LYS A 151 3.96 -5.27 12.23
C LYS A 151 4.96 -4.88 11.14
N TYR A 152 4.56 -4.94 9.88
CA TYR A 152 5.46 -4.68 8.75
C TYR A 152 5.73 -3.18 8.55
N GLU A 153 4.79 -2.31 8.88
CA GLU A 153 5.00 -0.86 8.93
C GLU A 153 6.05 -0.49 9.99
N SER A 154 6.03 -1.13 11.19
CA SER A 154 7.06 -0.93 12.22
C SER A 154 8.42 -1.50 11.82
N MET A 155 8.45 -2.64 11.11
CA MET A 155 9.70 -3.19 10.56
C MET A 155 10.31 -2.25 9.51
N ALA A 156 9.49 -1.67 8.62
CA ALA A 156 9.93 -0.70 7.63
C ALA A 156 10.46 0.59 8.29
N PHE A 157 9.80 1.09 9.32
CA PHE A 157 10.25 2.25 10.11
C PHE A 157 11.64 2.01 10.70
N LYS A 158 11.85 0.87 11.36
CA LYS A 158 13.15 0.49 11.93
C LYS A 158 14.22 0.32 10.84
N LEU A 159 13.87 -0.32 9.73
CA LEU A 159 14.79 -0.55 8.61
C LEU A 159 15.22 0.77 7.93
N GLY A 160 14.34 1.76 7.91
CA GLY A 160 14.61 3.11 7.43
C GLY A 160 15.45 3.97 8.36
N GLY A 161 15.72 3.54 9.60
CA GLY A 161 16.53 4.27 10.57
C GLY A 161 15.76 4.94 11.71
N SER A 162 14.46 4.62 11.86
CA SER A 162 13.59 5.08 12.95
C SER A 162 13.36 6.60 12.99
N ASP A 163 13.39 7.24 11.81
CA ASP A 163 13.16 8.68 11.65
C ASP A 163 12.22 9.02 10.47
N PHE A 164 11.37 8.04 10.06
CA PHE A 164 10.51 8.09 8.88
C PHE A 164 11.26 8.19 7.54
N SER A 165 12.55 7.94 7.51
CA SER A 165 13.26 7.67 6.25
C SER A 165 12.77 6.37 5.63
N ALA A 166 12.51 6.36 4.31
CA ALA A 166 12.00 5.17 3.65
C ALA A 166 13.13 4.20 3.26
N PRO A 167 13.01 2.90 3.57
CA PRO A 167 13.93 1.90 3.05
C PRO A 167 13.72 1.72 1.55
N VAL A 168 14.82 1.77 0.78
CA VAL A 168 14.81 1.62 -0.68
C VAL A 168 15.81 0.56 -1.13
N GLN A 169 15.50 -0.08 -2.27
CA GLN A 169 16.32 -1.13 -2.86
C GLN A 169 16.16 -1.15 -4.37
N LEU A 170 17.24 -1.38 -5.11
CA LEU A 170 17.14 -1.65 -6.55
C LEU A 170 16.40 -2.96 -6.80
N ALA A 171 15.50 -2.97 -7.78
CA ALA A 171 14.71 -4.16 -8.11
C ALA A 171 15.60 -5.38 -8.47
N LYS A 172 16.72 -5.16 -9.18
CA LYS A 172 17.68 -6.21 -9.49
C LYS A 172 18.35 -6.80 -8.24
N ASP A 173 18.64 -5.98 -7.23
CA ASP A 173 19.28 -6.42 -5.99
C ASP A 173 18.27 -7.16 -5.10
N PHE A 174 17.01 -6.75 -5.10
CA PHE A 174 15.92 -7.50 -4.48
C PHE A 174 15.78 -8.90 -5.09
N LEU A 175 15.82 -9.00 -6.43
CA LEU A 175 15.80 -10.29 -7.14
C LEU A 175 17.03 -11.17 -6.85
N ALA A 176 18.16 -10.54 -6.56
CA ALA A 176 19.42 -11.23 -6.19
C ALA A 176 19.49 -11.56 -4.68
N GLY A 177 18.50 -11.16 -3.87
CA GLY A 177 18.48 -11.40 -2.42
C GLY A 177 19.58 -10.65 -1.66
N LYS A 178 19.96 -9.44 -2.10
CA LYS A 178 21.05 -8.67 -1.49
C LYS A 178 20.66 -7.21 -1.32
N LYS A 179 21.15 -6.59 -0.24
CA LYS A 179 21.02 -5.15 0.01
C LYS A 179 21.67 -4.35 -1.12
N SER A 180 21.04 -3.25 -1.55
CA SER A 180 21.65 -2.30 -2.47
C SER A 180 22.71 -1.45 -1.76
N SER A 181 23.85 -1.21 -2.44
CA SER A 181 24.95 -0.41 -1.94
C SER A 181 25.02 1.00 -2.54
N GLN A 182 24.35 1.21 -3.67
CA GLN A 182 24.31 2.49 -4.38
C GLN A 182 23.05 2.61 -5.22
N LEU A 183 22.68 3.82 -5.59
CA LEU A 183 21.64 4.11 -6.58
C LEU A 183 22.22 4.00 -8.00
N GLU A 184 21.34 3.89 -8.99
CA GLU A 184 21.69 3.89 -10.41
C GLU A 184 20.99 5.04 -11.14
N SER A 185 20.33 4.76 -12.28
CA SER A 185 19.73 5.78 -13.15
C SER A 185 18.45 6.43 -12.59
N VAL A 186 17.77 5.75 -11.66
CA VAL A 186 16.55 6.27 -11.03
C VAL A 186 16.88 6.73 -9.62
N ASN A 187 16.63 8.00 -9.33
CA ASN A 187 16.66 8.52 -7.96
C ASN A 187 15.28 8.34 -7.34
N PRO A 188 15.19 7.92 -6.05
CA PRO A 188 13.91 7.87 -5.36
C PRO A 188 13.21 9.21 -5.35
N SER A 189 11.93 9.23 -5.68
CA SER A 189 11.12 10.45 -5.61
C SER A 189 10.43 10.64 -4.25
N PHE A 190 10.72 9.79 -3.29
CA PHE A 190 10.15 9.87 -1.95
C PHE A 190 10.36 11.25 -1.33
N THR A 191 9.28 11.84 -0.82
CA THR A 191 9.26 13.22 -0.30
C THR A 191 10.03 13.44 1.00
N GLY A 192 10.60 12.38 1.58
CA GLY A 192 11.47 12.38 2.75
C GLY A 192 12.86 11.85 2.43
N LYS A 193 13.60 11.45 3.47
CA LYS A 193 14.89 10.78 3.33
C LYS A 193 14.71 9.32 2.95
N THR A 194 15.72 8.74 2.29
CA THR A 194 15.74 7.31 1.93
C THR A 194 17.00 6.64 2.44
N VAL A 195 16.92 5.35 2.75
CA VAL A 195 18.02 4.52 3.24
C VAL A 195 18.11 3.26 2.39
N LEU A 196 19.25 3.04 1.75
CA LEU A 196 19.53 1.80 1.03
C LEU A 196 19.45 0.61 1.98
N SER A 197 18.59 -0.36 1.68
CA SER A 197 18.23 -1.44 2.59
C SER A 197 18.00 -2.74 1.82
N ASP A 198 17.72 -3.83 2.56
CA ASP A 198 17.14 -5.05 2.03
C ASP A 198 15.65 -5.11 2.41
N LEU A 199 14.78 -4.88 1.47
CA LEU A 199 13.33 -4.83 1.69
C LEU A 199 12.72 -6.17 2.13
N ARG A 200 13.40 -7.30 1.86
CA ARG A 200 12.95 -8.60 2.38
C ARG A 200 12.90 -8.62 3.91
N SER A 201 13.72 -7.81 4.56
CA SER A 201 13.76 -7.69 6.02
C SER A 201 12.50 -7.03 6.62
N CYS A 202 11.67 -6.37 5.83
CA CYS A 202 10.43 -5.73 6.30
C CYS A 202 9.18 -6.20 5.52
N LEU A 203 9.26 -7.36 4.86
CA LEU A 203 8.15 -8.00 4.16
C LEU A 203 8.01 -9.45 4.62
N PRO A 204 6.80 -10.02 4.62
CA PRO A 204 6.64 -11.47 4.76
C PRO A 204 7.32 -12.21 3.61
N GLU A 205 7.82 -13.41 3.87
CA GLU A 205 8.49 -14.24 2.87
C GLU A 205 7.60 -14.47 1.63
N PHE A 206 6.35 -14.85 1.83
CA PHE A 206 5.43 -15.10 0.72
C PHE A 206 5.18 -13.86 -0.17
N ILE A 207 5.21 -12.64 0.41
CA ILE A 207 5.12 -11.40 -0.38
C ILE A 207 6.42 -11.20 -1.17
N SER A 208 7.57 -11.36 -0.54
CA SER A 208 8.88 -11.20 -1.17
C SER A 208 9.09 -12.15 -2.34
N ASP A 209 8.65 -13.39 -2.19
CA ASP A 209 8.78 -14.41 -3.23
C ASP A 209 7.83 -14.16 -4.40
N THR A 210 6.56 -13.86 -4.10
CA THR A 210 5.57 -13.54 -5.15
C THR A 210 5.94 -12.24 -5.88
N LEU A 211 6.48 -11.22 -5.19
CA LEU A 211 7.03 -10.01 -5.83
C LEU A 211 8.18 -10.36 -6.78
N SER A 212 9.07 -11.29 -6.37
CA SER A 212 10.21 -11.72 -7.22
C SER A 212 9.73 -12.43 -8.48
N GLU A 213 8.73 -13.28 -8.38
CA GLU A 213 8.10 -13.91 -9.55
C GLU A 213 7.43 -12.88 -10.45
N GLY A 214 6.63 -11.97 -9.85
CA GLY A 214 5.96 -10.88 -10.54
C GLY A 214 6.93 -9.96 -11.28
N LEU A 215 8.02 -9.53 -10.63
CA LEU A 215 9.06 -8.69 -11.25
C LEU A 215 9.68 -9.35 -12.50
N ARG A 216 10.03 -10.63 -12.43
CA ARG A 216 10.55 -11.37 -13.59
C ARG A 216 9.51 -11.47 -14.72
N TYR A 217 8.25 -11.70 -14.37
CA TYR A 217 7.17 -11.73 -15.34
C TYR A 217 6.93 -10.36 -16.00
N PHE A 218 6.95 -9.28 -15.21
CA PHE A 218 6.75 -7.91 -15.70
C PHE A 218 7.91 -7.43 -16.58
N ASP A 219 9.14 -7.89 -16.31
CA ASP A 219 10.30 -7.62 -17.16
C ASP A 219 10.14 -8.21 -18.57
N ASN A 220 9.40 -9.30 -18.70
CA ASN A 220 9.04 -9.86 -20.03
C ASN A 220 7.95 -9.05 -20.74
N LYS A 221 7.12 -8.30 -20.01
CA LYS A 221 6.06 -7.45 -20.57
C LYS A 221 6.56 -6.06 -20.94
N ILE A 222 7.35 -5.46 -20.07
CA ILE A 222 8.03 -4.19 -20.27
C ILE A 222 9.52 -4.48 -20.09
N LYS A 223 10.22 -4.65 -21.20
CA LYS A 223 11.64 -5.05 -21.20
C LYS A 223 12.50 -4.05 -20.42
N GLY A 224 13.15 -4.50 -19.37
CA GLY A 224 13.93 -3.65 -18.47
C GLY A 224 13.19 -3.19 -17.21
N PHE A 225 11.95 -3.66 -16.98
CA PHE A 225 11.12 -3.28 -15.83
C PHE A 225 11.78 -3.64 -14.48
N ALA A 226 12.44 -4.79 -14.39
CA ALA A 226 13.14 -5.24 -13.18
C ALA A 226 14.65 -4.94 -13.19
N SER A 227 15.12 -4.18 -14.18
CA SER A 227 16.50 -3.77 -14.40
C SER A 227 16.61 -2.26 -14.65
N GLY A 228 17.72 -1.78 -15.17
CA GLY A 228 17.86 -0.38 -15.60
C GLY A 228 17.79 0.66 -14.49
N GLY A 229 18.03 0.26 -13.24
CA GLY A 229 18.02 1.14 -12.08
C GLY A 229 16.65 1.33 -11.44
N ALA A 230 15.63 0.54 -11.82
CA ALA A 230 14.33 0.56 -11.15
C ALA A 230 14.50 0.43 -9.63
N ILE A 231 13.83 1.31 -8.87
CA ILE A 231 13.98 1.36 -7.42
C ILE A 231 12.65 1.03 -6.74
N MET A 232 12.74 0.25 -5.67
CA MET A 232 11.60 -0.14 -4.83
C MET A 232 11.69 0.56 -3.50
N THR A 233 10.55 1.06 -3.00
CA THR A 233 10.42 1.75 -1.72
C THR A 233 9.43 0.97 -0.83
N GLY A 234 9.81 0.62 0.37
CA GLY A 234 8.98 -0.12 1.32
C GLY A 234 8.34 0.79 2.38
N VAL A 235 7.14 0.47 2.83
CA VAL A 235 6.24 -0.59 2.43
C VAL A 235 4.88 -0.01 2.03
N GLU A 236 4.21 -0.61 1.05
CA GLU A 236 2.82 -0.30 0.70
C GLU A 236 1.90 -1.33 1.37
N MET A 237 1.26 -0.96 2.48
CA MET A 237 0.44 -1.88 3.29
C MET A 237 -1.05 -1.55 3.27
N ARG A 238 -1.43 -0.37 2.74
CA ARG A 238 -2.78 0.17 2.91
C ARG A 238 -3.53 0.35 1.60
N THR A 239 -3.51 -0.67 0.72
CA THR A 239 -4.32 -0.66 -0.51
C THR A 239 -5.82 -0.63 -0.23
N SER A 240 -6.23 -1.24 0.88
CA SER A 240 -7.60 -1.17 1.43
C SER A 240 -7.59 -1.49 2.93
N ALA A 241 -8.73 -1.24 3.62
CA ALA A 241 -8.88 -1.66 5.00
C ALA A 241 -8.83 -3.19 5.11
N PRO A 242 -8.11 -3.76 6.10
CA PRO A 242 -8.05 -5.20 6.35
C PRO A 242 -9.27 -5.71 7.11
N VAL A 243 -10.23 -4.84 7.36
CA VAL A 243 -11.47 -5.09 8.09
C VAL A 243 -12.67 -4.50 7.35
N ARG A 244 -13.85 -5.01 7.64
CA ARG A 244 -15.12 -4.40 7.23
C ARG A 244 -16.13 -4.49 8.36
N ILE A 245 -17.00 -3.51 8.47
CA ILE A 245 -18.20 -3.57 9.29
C ILE A 245 -19.24 -4.37 8.51
N ALA A 246 -19.78 -5.44 9.14
CA ALA A 246 -20.81 -6.26 8.52
C ALA A 246 -22.09 -5.44 8.34
N ARG A 247 -22.67 -5.49 7.14
CA ARG A 247 -23.88 -4.74 6.78
C ARG A 247 -24.95 -5.69 6.24
N ASP A 248 -26.20 -5.35 6.49
CA ASP A 248 -27.36 -6.00 5.92
C ASP A 248 -27.66 -5.54 4.48
N ASN A 249 -28.77 -6.00 3.92
CA ASN A 249 -29.20 -5.64 2.56
C ASN A 249 -29.65 -4.16 2.42
N ASN A 250 -29.90 -3.48 3.52
CA ASN A 250 -30.28 -2.05 3.58
C ASN A 250 -29.05 -1.17 3.83
N PHE A 251 -27.83 -1.74 3.82
CA PHE A 251 -26.56 -1.10 4.12
C PHE A 251 -26.40 -0.63 5.58
N GLU A 252 -27.29 -1.04 6.49
CA GLU A 252 -27.14 -0.78 7.92
C GLU A 252 -26.19 -1.83 8.56
N SER A 253 -25.49 -1.42 9.59
CA SER A 253 -24.62 -2.31 10.38
C SER A 253 -25.44 -3.43 11.00
N VAL A 254 -24.97 -4.67 10.89
CA VAL A 254 -25.66 -5.82 11.50
C VAL A 254 -25.71 -5.66 13.01
N GLY A 255 -26.94 -5.58 13.56
CA GLY A 255 -27.20 -5.49 15.00
C GLY A 255 -27.26 -4.07 15.57
N ILE A 256 -27.02 -3.02 14.73
CA ILE A 256 -27.15 -1.62 15.16
C ILE A 256 -27.97 -0.85 14.13
N GLN A 257 -29.23 -0.60 14.46
CA GLN A 257 -30.13 0.17 13.62
C GLN A 257 -29.66 1.63 13.51
N GLY A 258 -29.62 2.17 12.30
CA GLY A 258 -29.23 3.55 12.05
C GLY A 258 -27.72 3.79 11.88
N LEU A 259 -26.88 2.75 12.00
CA LEU A 259 -25.43 2.83 11.71
C LEU A 259 -25.14 2.24 10.34
#